data_3c7394d56d7ea73030bc712d3af914ea
#
_entry.id   3c7394d56d7ea73030bc712d3af914ea
#
_cell.length_a   1.000
_cell.length_b   1.000
_cell.length_c   1.000
_cell.angle_alpha   90.00
_cell.angle_beta   90.00
_cell.angle_gamma   90.00
#
_symmetry.space_group_name_H-M   'P 1'
#
loop_
_entity.id
_entity.type
_entity.pdbx_description
1 polymer ?
#
loop_
_entity_poly.entity_id
_entity_poly.type
_entity_poly.pdbx_seq_one_letter_code
_entity_poly.pdbx_strand_id
1 'polypeptide(L)'
;IAECREVGPNEPLTREKLSPVLAMLKADSTEQGLQFAEQMVAFDGLGHSAAIHTADQELAKTFGTRVKALRVIWNSPSTFGGIGDVYNAFLPSLTLGCGSYGKNSVGGNVSAVNLLNIKKVGRRRNNMQWFKVPAKIYFERDSIQYLQDMKDCEKVMIVTDRSMVDLGFVDKVTHQLHQRKNKVTIQLFTDVEADPSVQTVYKGTDLMRSFQPDTI
;
A
#
# COMPACT_ATOMS: atom_id res chain seq x y z
N ILE A 1 -11.02 41.32 -5.01
CA ILE A 1 -10.42 40.32 -5.93
C ILE A 1 -9.14 40.93 -6.47
N ALA A 2 -8.05 40.21 -6.42
CA ALA A 2 -6.78 40.57 -7.00
C ALA A 2 -6.42 39.61 -8.14
N GLU A 3 -6.12 40.17 -9.32
CA GLU A 3 -5.66 39.37 -10.45
C GLU A 3 -4.17 39.08 -10.29
N CYS A 4 -3.80 37.79 -10.30
CA CYS A 4 -2.44 37.30 -10.19
C CYS A 4 -2.01 36.67 -11.51
N ARG A 5 -0.70 36.66 -11.81
CA ARG A 5 -0.18 36.08 -13.05
C ARG A 5 0.50 34.75 -12.89
N GLU A 6 1.00 34.50 -11.70
CA GLU A 6 1.69 33.23 -11.36
C GLU A 6 1.36 32.81 -9.93
N VAL A 7 1.72 31.60 -9.58
CA VAL A 7 1.60 31.07 -8.21
C VAL A 7 2.99 30.95 -7.60
N GLY A 8 3.19 31.49 -6.42
CA GLY A 8 4.45 31.33 -5.73
C GLY A 8 4.91 32.56 -4.93
N PRO A 9 6.17 32.57 -4.47
CA PRO A 9 6.69 33.60 -3.57
C PRO A 9 6.72 35.01 -4.18
N ASN A 10 6.80 35.13 -5.52
CA ASN A 10 6.78 36.42 -6.20
C ASN A 10 5.38 37.03 -6.28
N GLU A 11 4.35 36.22 -6.08
CA GLU A 11 2.94 36.63 -6.04
C GLU A 11 2.31 36.22 -4.69
N PRO A 12 2.64 36.96 -3.61
CA PRO A 12 2.28 36.58 -2.25
C PRO A 12 0.76 36.54 -2.01
N LEU A 13 -0.04 37.15 -2.87
CA LEU A 13 -1.49 37.05 -2.83
C LEU A 13 -2.02 35.66 -3.20
N THR A 14 -1.17 34.77 -3.72
CA THR A 14 -1.53 33.36 -3.98
C THR A 14 -1.37 32.46 -2.75
N ARG A 15 -0.87 32.98 -1.62
CA ARG A 15 -0.90 32.30 -0.33
C ARG A 15 -2.30 32.30 0.30
N GLU A 16 -2.49 31.44 1.30
CA GLU A 16 -3.66 31.53 2.16
C GLU A 16 -3.75 32.93 2.81
N LYS A 17 -4.93 33.50 2.78
CA LYS A 17 -5.24 34.79 3.39
C LYS A 17 -6.49 34.66 4.24
N LEU A 18 -6.36 34.78 5.55
CA LEU A 18 -7.49 34.80 6.48
C LEU A 18 -8.13 36.21 6.51
N SER A 19 -8.48 36.71 5.32
CA SER A 19 -9.02 38.06 5.10
C SER A 19 -9.89 38.03 3.81
N PRO A 20 -10.80 39.01 3.61
CA PRO A 20 -11.67 39.05 2.44
C PRO A 20 -10.93 39.48 1.14
N VAL A 21 -9.78 38.88 0.89
CA VAL A 21 -8.97 39.07 -0.33
C VAL A 21 -8.91 37.76 -1.09
N LEU A 22 -9.34 37.78 -2.36
CA LEU A 22 -9.33 36.62 -3.24
C LEU A 22 -8.32 36.86 -4.37
N ALA A 23 -7.37 35.96 -4.53
CA ALA A 23 -6.50 35.90 -5.70
C ALA A 23 -7.24 35.22 -6.87
N MET A 24 -7.11 35.78 -8.07
CA MET A 24 -7.69 35.24 -9.29
C MET A 24 -6.58 35.04 -10.33
N LEU A 25 -6.51 33.84 -10.87
CA LEU A 25 -5.63 33.47 -11.97
C LEU A 25 -6.47 33.14 -13.19
N LYS A 26 -6.16 33.78 -14.32
CA LYS A 26 -6.78 33.45 -15.60
C LYS A 26 -5.99 32.34 -16.28
N ALA A 27 -6.64 31.25 -16.63
CA ALA A 27 -6.06 30.16 -17.37
C ALA A 27 -6.50 30.19 -18.84
N ASP A 28 -5.57 29.97 -19.76
CA ASP A 28 -5.86 29.93 -21.19
C ASP A 28 -6.30 28.55 -21.68
N SER A 29 -6.17 27.53 -20.81
CA SER A 29 -6.62 26.17 -21.07
C SER A 29 -7.02 25.46 -19.79
N THR A 30 -7.78 24.39 -19.93
CA THR A 30 -8.13 23.48 -18.81
C THR A 30 -6.89 22.93 -18.12
N GLU A 31 -5.87 22.53 -18.88
CA GLU A 31 -4.63 22.00 -18.33
C GLU A 31 -3.88 23.04 -17.51
N GLN A 32 -3.80 24.28 -17.99
CA GLN A 32 -3.20 25.36 -17.22
C GLN A 32 -3.97 25.65 -15.93
N GLY A 33 -5.30 25.58 -15.97
CA GLY A 33 -6.13 25.73 -14.77
C GLY A 33 -5.88 24.64 -13.74
N LEU A 34 -5.72 23.40 -14.18
CA LEU A 34 -5.32 22.29 -13.31
C LEU A 34 -3.93 22.51 -12.69
N GLN A 35 -2.96 22.96 -13.49
CA GLN A 35 -1.61 23.26 -13.00
C GLN A 35 -1.61 24.39 -11.96
N PHE A 36 -2.38 25.46 -12.17
CA PHE A 36 -2.52 26.51 -11.17
C PHE A 36 -3.12 26.00 -9.88
N ALA A 37 -4.14 25.15 -9.95
CA ALA A 37 -4.74 24.55 -8.76
C ALA A 37 -3.74 23.67 -7.99
N GLU A 38 -2.97 22.84 -8.68
CA GLU A 38 -1.89 22.04 -8.08
C GLU A 38 -0.84 22.91 -7.41
N GLN A 39 -0.38 23.95 -8.10
CA GLN A 39 0.63 24.86 -7.59
C GLN A 39 0.13 25.64 -6.36
N MET A 40 -1.11 26.14 -6.38
CA MET A 40 -1.69 26.85 -5.23
C MET A 40 -1.78 25.97 -4.01
N VAL A 41 -2.27 24.73 -4.16
CA VAL A 41 -2.36 23.77 -3.05
C VAL A 41 -0.97 23.39 -2.55
N ALA A 42 0.00 23.21 -3.45
CA ALA A 42 1.38 22.88 -3.07
C ALA A 42 2.10 24.05 -2.39
N PHE A 43 1.79 25.29 -2.78
CA PHE A 43 2.43 26.49 -2.24
C PHE A 43 1.97 26.78 -0.81
N ASP A 44 0.64 26.74 -0.58
CA ASP A 44 0.11 27.01 0.75
C ASP A 44 -1.32 26.44 0.89
N GLY A 45 -1.47 25.23 1.41
CA GLY A 45 -2.78 24.60 1.58
C GLY A 45 -2.81 23.09 1.39
N LEU A 46 -1.67 22.42 1.46
CA LEU A 46 -1.58 20.98 1.28
C LEU A 46 -2.55 20.22 2.19
N GLY A 47 -3.37 19.36 1.57
CA GLY A 47 -4.25 18.42 2.24
C GLY A 47 -5.58 19.01 2.71
N HIS A 48 -5.85 20.28 2.51
CA HIS A 48 -7.09 20.89 2.98
C HIS A 48 -8.28 20.61 2.03
N SER A 49 -8.83 21.61 1.39
CA SER A 49 -9.99 21.49 0.52
C SER A 49 -9.77 22.21 -0.81
N ALA A 50 -10.32 21.65 -1.88
CA ALA A 50 -10.36 22.31 -3.18
C ALA A 50 -11.73 22.12 -3.81
N ALA A 51 -12.16 23.08 -4.63
CA ALA A 51 -13.43 23.00 -5.34
C ALA A 51 -13.22 23.14 -6.84
N ILE A 52 -14.02 22.40 -7.61
CA ILE A 52 -14.11 22.53 -9.06
C ILE A 52 -15.55 22.71 -9.48
N HIS A 53 -15.76 23.63 -10.43
CA HIS A 53 -17.05 23.84 -11.06
C HIS A 53 -16.95 23.45 -12.53
N THR A 54 -17.57 22.37 -12.92
CA THR A 54 -17.56 21.84 -14.28
C THR A 54 -18.74 20.93 -14.53
N ALA A 55 -19.20 20.86 -15.78
CA ALA A 55 -20.16 19.85 -16.23
C ALA A 55 -19.46 18.55 -16.66
N ASP A 56 -18.15 18.58 -16.86
CA ASP A 56 -17.35 17.43 -17.28
C ASP A 56 -16.93 16.57 -16.08
N GLN A 57 -17.50 15.38 -16.00
CA GLN A 57 -17.24 14.43 -14.93
C GLN A 57 -15.78 13.89 -14.95
N GLU A 58 -15.21 13.68 -16.13
CA GLU A 58 -13.84 13.19 -16.24
C GLU A 58 -12.83 14.25 -15.82
N LEU A 59 -13.12 15.51 -16.12
CA LEU A 59 -12.32 16.62 -15.62
C LEU A 59 -12.40 16.72 -14.09
N ALA A 60 -13.59 16.55 -13.51
CA ALA A 60 -13.75 16.56 -12.05
C ALA A 60 -12.97 15.42 -11.38
N LYS A 61 -12.95 14.22 -11.96
CA LYS A 61 -12.14 13.09 -11.49
C LYS A 61 -10.62 13.38 -11.62
N THR A 62 -10.20 13.91 -12.76
CA THR A 62 -8.82 14.29 -13.01
C THR A 62 -8.33 15.32 -11.99
N PHE A 63 -9.14 16.35 -11.74
CA PHE A 63 -8.86 17.35 -10.71
C PHE A 63 -8.71 16.70 -9.33
N GLY A 64 -9.65 15.82 -8.95
CA GLY A 64 -9.62 15.11 -7.67
C GLY A 64 -8.41 14.18 -7.49
N THR A 65 -7.87 13.67 -8.58
CA THR A 65 -6.67 12.80 -8.54
C THR A 65 -5.38 13.62 -8.45
N ARG A 66 -5.32 14.76 -9.13
CA ARG A 66 -4.10 15.57 -9.25
C ARG A 66 -3.89 16.51 -8.06
N VAL A 67 -4.95 17.18 -7.60
CA VAL A 67 -4.85 18.19 -6.54
C VAL A 67 -4.70 17.51 -5.18
N LYS A 68 -3.66 17.85 -4.44
CA LYS A 68 -3.34 17.26 -3.13
C LYS A 68 -4.20 17.85 -2.02
N ALA A 69 -5.51 17.77 -2.17
CA ALA A 69 -6.52 18.11 -1.18
C ALA A 69 -7.29 16.86 -0.76
N LEU A 70 -7.63 16.72 0.52
CA LEU A 70 -8.38 15.56 1.01
C LEU A 70 -9.88 15.68 0.79
N ARG A 71 -10.37 16.90 0.58
CA ARG A 71 -11.74 17.16 0.18
C ARG A 71 -11.76 17.89 -1.14
N VAL A 72 -12.31 17.22 -2.13
CA VAL A 72 -12.57 17.83 -3.45
C VAL A 72 -14.06 18.00 -3.59
N ILE A 73 -14.47 19.24 -3.76
CA ILE A 73 -15.88 19.65 -3.84
C ILE A 73 -16.22 19.91 -5.30
N TRP A 74 -17.25 19.24 -5.79
CA TRP A 74 -17.70 19.38 -7.17
C TRP A 74 -19.02 20.15 -7.22
N ASN A 75 -19.03 21.25 -7.97
CA ASN A 75 -20.20 22.11 -8.23
C ASN A 75 -20.88 22.63 -6.95
N SER A 76 -20.11 22.84 -5.90
CA SER A 76 -20.57 23.43 -4.64
C SER A 76 -19.51 24.38 -4.09
N PRO A 77 -19.90 25.41 -3.34
CA PRO A 77 -18.92 26.30 -2.69
C PRO A 77 -18.01 25.53 -1.75
N SER A 78 -16.70 25.87 -1.79
CA SER A 78 -15.68 25.15 -1.03
C SER A 78 -15.99 25.07 0.46
N THR A 79 -16.36 26.17 1.08
CA THR A 79 -16.65 26.23 2.53
C THR A 79 -17.82 25.35 2.91
N PHE A 80 -18.96 25.52 2.26
CA PHE A 80 -20.16 24.74 2.57
C PHE A 80 -20.01 23.28 2.18
N GLY A 81 -19.45 23.01 1.01
CA GLY A 81 -19.18 21.64 0.57
C GLY A 81 -18.19 20.92 1.49
N GLY A 82 -17.18 21.63 1.99
CA GLY A 82 -16.20 21.10 2.94
C GLY A 82 -16.80 20.75 4.31
N ILE A 83 -17.81 21.52 4.77
CA ILE A 83 -18.56 21.20 5.99
C ILE A 83 -19.33 19.90 5.85
N GLY A 84 -19.89 19.62 4.66
CA GLY A 84 -20.67 18.41 4.39
C GLY A 84 -22.16 18.54 4.73
N ASP A 85 -22.83 17.42 5.02
CA ASP A 85 -24.22 17.28 5.38
C ASP A 85 -25.17 17.74 4.26
N VAL A 86 -25.83 18.88 4.39
CA VAL A 86 -26.83 19.39 3.43
C VAL A 86 -26.30 19.51 1.99
N TYR A 87 -25.01 19.73 1.83
CA TYR A 87 -24.39 19.99 0.52
C TYR A 87 -23.83 18.76 -0.18
N ASN A 88 -23.59 17.68 0.57
CA ASN A 88 -23.06 16.43 0.03
C ASN A 88 -23.10 15.32 1.11
N ALA A 89 -22.64 14.12 0.76
CA ALA A 89 -22.61 12.97 1.67
C ALA A 89 -21.42 12.93 2.64
N PHE A 90 -20.65 14.00 2.77
CA PHE A 90 -19.59 14.04 3.77
C PHE A 90 -20.17 14.16 5.17
N LEU A 91 -19.55 13.50 6.12
CA LEU A 91 -19.91 13.69 7.52
C LEU A 91 -19.68 15.15 7.93
N PRO A 92 -20.66 15.79 8.61
CA PRO A 92 -20.51 17.18 9.03
C PRO A 92 -19.29 17.38 9.90
N SER A 93 -18.49 18.39 9.58
CA SER A 93 -17.34 18.77 10.41
C SER A 93 -16.96 20.22 10.21
N LEU A 94 -16.69 20.90 11.32
CA LEU A 94 -16.12 22.26 11.35
C LEU A 94 -14.59 22.22 11.52
N THR A 95 -14.04 21.09 11.95
CA THR A 95 -12.59 20.91 12.12
C THR A 95 -12.14 19.74 11.27
N LEU A 96 -11.27 20.03 10.32
CA LEU A 96 -10.80 19.09 9.30
C LEU A 96 -9.30 18.87 9.44
N GLY A 97 -8.89 17.60 9.43
CA GLY A 97 -7.48 17.25 9.32
C GLY A 97 -7.00 17.30 7.87
N CYS A 98 -5.74 17.70 7.66
CA CYS A 98 -5.10 17.76 6.35
C CYS A 98 -4.39 16.45 5.96
N GLY A 99 -4.46 15.42 6.79
CA GLY A 99 -3.83 14.12 6.55
C GLY A 99 -2.31 14.19 6.33
N SER A 100 -1.78 13.19 5.69
CA SER A 100 -0.33 13.09 5.41
C SER A 100 0.20 14.23 4.52
N TYR A 101 -0.61 14.76 3.62
CA TYR A 101 -0.22 15.92 2.82
C TYR A 101 0.10 17.14 3.68
N GLY A 102 -0.72 17.42 4.70
CA GLY A 102 -0.52 18.52 5.65
C GLY A 102 0.31 18.12 6.87
N LYS A 103 0.97 16.95 6.85
CA LYS A 103 1.75 16.38 7.97
C LYS A 103 0.92 16.17 9.23
N ASN A 104 -0.35 15.82 9.08
CA ASN A 104 -1.29 15.51 10.14
C ASN A 104 -1.56 14.00 10.21
N SER A 105 -1.86 13.48 11.40
CA SER A 105 -2.28 12.09 11.59
C SER A 105 -3.76 11.84 11.27
N VAL A 106 -4.54 12.89 11.08
CA VAL A 106 -5.97 12.81 10.79
C VAL A 106 -6.26 13.38 9.40
N GLY A 107 -6.87 12.57 8.53
CA GLY A 107 -7.25 12.95 7.16
C GLY A 107 -8.74 13.28 6.99
N GLY A 108 -9.48 13.37 8.05
CA GLY A 108 -10.94 13.57 8.01
C GLY A 108 -11.43 14.48 9.12
N ASN A 109 -12.67 14.23 9.56
CA ASN A 109 -13.27 14.96 10.65
C ASN A 109 -12.50 14.80 11.96
N VAL A 110 -12.11 15.89 12.56
CA VAL A 110 -11.55 15.89 13.91
C VAL A 110 -12.68 15.96 14.91
N SER A 111 -12.81 14.98 15.78
CA SER A 111 -13.86 14.86 16.77
C SER A 111 -13.29 14.45 18.13
N ALA A 112 -14.12 14.33 19.15
CA ALA A 112 -13.71 13.87 20.48
C ALA A 112 -12.98 12.52 20.46
N VAL A 113 -13.29 11.65 19.51
CA VAL A 113 -12.61 10.34 19.35
C VAL A 113 -11.10 10.52 19.10
N ASN A 114 -10.69 11.58 18.40
CA ASN A 114 -9.30 11.87 18.12
C ASN A 114 -8.51 12.34 19.36
N LEU A 115 -9.21 12.75 20.41
CA LEU A 115 -8.64 13.13 21.70
C LEU A 115 -8.51 11.96 22.67
N LEU A 116 -9.08 10.78 22.33
CA LEU A 116 -9.04 9.62 23.19
C LEU A 116 -7.75 8.83 23.00
N ASN A 117 -7.06 8.57 24.08
CA ASN A 117 -5.95 7.62 24.11
C ASN A 117 -6.50 6.19 24.32
N ILE A 118 -6.64 5.45 23.23
CA ILE A 118 -7.09 4.05 23.27
C ILE A 118 -5.91 3.17 23.68
N LYS A 119 -5.97 2.64 24.92
CA LYS A 119 -4.99 1.65 25.38
C LYS A 119 -5.49 0.25 25.08
N LYS A 120 -4.61 -0.56 24.54
CA LYS A 120 -4.90 -1.99 24.34
C LYS A 120 -4.33 -2.78 25.52
N VAL A 121 -5.17 -3.60 26.17
CA VAL A 121 -4.74 -4.53 27.20
C VAL A 121 -4.71 -5.93 26.57
N GLY A 122 -3.51 -6.45 26.37
CA GLY A 122 -3.31 -7.83 25.91
C GLY A 122 -3.28 -8.79 27.09
N ARG A 123 -4.23 -9.74 27.15
CA ARG A 123 -4.17 -10.86 28.10
C ARG A 123 -3.48 -12.03 27.44
N ARG A 124 -2.55 -12.62 28.16
CA ARG A 124 -1.95 -13.90 27.75
C ARG A 124 -3.03 -14.95 27.56
N ARG A 125 -3.04 -15.64 26.43
CA ARG A 125 -3.90 -16.81 26.24
C ARG A 125 -3.40 -17.94 27.14
N ASN A 126 -4.25 -18.44 28.01
CA ASN A 126 -3.89 -19.57 28.89
C ASN A 126 -3.89 -20.91 28.15
N ASN A 127 -4.34 -20.94 26.91
CA ASN A 127 -4.47 -22.17 26.12
C ASN A 127 -3.15 -22.41 25.39
N MET A 128 -2.46 -23.44 25.85
CA MET A 128 -1.31 -24.03 25.19
C MET A 128 -0.23 -23.05 24.75
N GLN A 129 0.74 -22.92 25.59
CA GLN A 129 2.02 -22.32 25.22
C GLN A 129 2.95 -23.44 24.83
N TRP A 130 2.76 -23.93 23.62
CA TRP A 130 3.74 -24.83 23.07
C TRP A 130 4.39 -24.18 21.85
N PHE A 131 5.66 -24.36 21.78
CA PHE A 131 6.47 -24.02 20.64
C PHE A 131 6.98 -25.33 20.05
N LYS A 132 6.54 -25.66 18.84
CA LYS A 132 6.98 -26.86 18.15
C LYS A 132 8.20 -26.50 17.31
N VAL A 133 9.32 -27.06 17.63
CA VAL A 133 10.49 -27.10 16.75
C VAL A 133 10.49 -28.41 15.98
N PRO A 134 11.16 -28.51 14.84
CA PRO A 134 11.42 -29.77 14.17
C PRO A 134 12.00 -30.80 15.15
N ALA A 135 11.59 -32.04 15.02
CA ALA A 135 12.10 -33.13 15.90
C ALA A 135 13.63 -33.29 15.79
N LYS A 136 14.18 -32.87 14.67
CA LYS A 136 15.62 -32.89 14.42
C LYS A 136 16.05 -31.61 13.70
N ILE A 137 17.14 -31.03 14.14
CA ILE A 137 17.78 -29.86 13.53
C ILE A 137 19.24 -30.23 13.30
N TYR A 138 19.67 -30.19 12.04
CA TYR A 138 21.05 -30.44 11.65
C TYR A 138 21.70 -29.09 11.28
N PHE A 139 22.74 -28.68 11.97
CA PHE A 139 23.34 -27.33 11.84
C PHE A 139 24.86 -27.34 11.74
N GLU A 140 25.48 -28.52 11.43
CA GLU A 140 26.91 -28.62 11.17
C GLU A 140 27.21 -28.36 9.69
N ARG A 141 28.51 -28.17 9.41
CA ARG A 141 28.99 -28.10 8.03
C ARG A 141 28.59 -29.38 7.29
N ASP A 142 28.13 -29.23 6.07
CA ASP A 142 27.67 -30.32 5.22
C ASP A 142 26.45 -31.12 5.75
N SER A 143 25.71 -30.57 6.73
CA SER A 143 24.51 -31.20 7.28
C SER A 143 23.43 -31.50 6.21
N ILE A 144 23.49 -30.85 5.05
CA ILE A 144 22.63 -31.13 3.89
C ILE A 144 22.74 -32.60 3.40
N GLN A 145 23.86 -33.29 3.70
CA GLN A 145 24.04 -34.70 3.35
C GLN A 145 22.97 -35.62 4.00
N TYR A 146 22.33 -35.16 5.09
CA TYR A 146 21.22 -35.89 5.70
C TYR A 146 20.07 -36.18 4.75
N LEU A 147 19.91 -35.39 3.67
CA LEU A 147 18.91 -35.63 2.64
C LEU A 147 19.07 -37.01 1.97
N GLN A 148 20.28 -37.59 2.01
CA GLN A 148 20.53 -38.93 1.47
C GLN A 148 19.86 -40.03 2.31
N ASP A 149 19.71 -39.81 3.62
CA ASP A 149 19.25 -40.79 4.60
C ASP A 149 17.81 -40.54 5.09
N MET A 150 17.13 -39.53 4.55
CA MET A 150 15.71 -39.25 4.89
C MET A 150 14.86 -40.49 4.56
N LYS A 151 14.01 -40.88 5.52
CA LYS A 151 13.03 -41.95 5.32
C LYS A 151 11.81 -41.41 4.58
N ASP A 152 11.12 -42.32 3.91
CA ASP A 152 9.81 -42.06 3.26
C ASP A 152 9.86 -40.86 2.30
N CYS A 153 10.92 -40.77 1.49
CA CYS A 153 11.19 -39.68 0.59
C CYS A 153 11.36 -40.26 -0.84
N GLU A 154 10.25 -40.25 -1.61
CA GLU A 154 10.21 -40.77 -2.99
C GLU A 154 9.84 -39.69 -4.01
N LYS A 155 8.95 -38.77 -3.61
CA LYS A 155 8.47 -37.67 -4.43
C LYS A 155 8.71 -36.36 -3.72
N VAL A 156 9.74 -35.62 -4.12
CA VAL A 156 10.13 -34.36 -3.51
C VAL A 156 9.65 -33.18 -4.34
N MET A 157 8.95 -32.26 -3.71
CA MET A 157 8.66 -30.96 -4.30
C MET A 157 9.54 -29.89 -3.66
N ILE A 158 10.37 -29.23 -4.45
CA ILE A 158 11.20 -28.13 -3.99
C ILE A 158 10.50 -26.82 -4.37
N VAL A 159 10.12 -26.05 -3.36
CA VAL A 159 9.44 -24.75 -3.50
C VAL A 159 10.47 -23.66 -3.18
N THR A 160 10.74 -22.80 -4.14
CA THR A 160 11.80 -21.79 -4.03
C THR A 160 11.56 -20.62 -4.97
N ASP A 161 12.40 -19.62 -4.90
CA ASP A 161 12.48 -18.53 -5.86
C ASP A 161 13.59 -18.75 -6.91
N ARG A 162 13.55 -17.93 -7.95
CA ARG A 162 14.52 -18.02 -9.05
C ARG A 162 15.95 -17.73 -8.58
N SER A 163 16.13 -16.84 -7.61
CA SER A 163 17.46 -16.48 -7.11
C SER A 163 18.16 -17.66 -6.45
N MET A 164 17.43 -18.53 -5.75
CA MET A 164 18.00 -19.75 -5.15
C MET A 164 18.45 -20.77 -6.20
N VAL A 165 17.78 -20.80 -7.35
CA VAL A 165 18.23 -21.60 -8.49
C VAL A 165 19.51 -21.03 -9.07
N ASP A 166 19.53 -19.73 -9.36
CA ASP A 166 20.68 -19.05 -9.99
C ASP A 166 21.94 -19.07 -9.11
N LEU A 167 21.76 -19.05 -7.77
CA LEU A 167 22.84 -19.19 -6.79
C LEU A 167 23.30 -20.65 -6.58
N GLY A 168 22.69 -21.63 -7.25
CA GLY A 168 23.08 -23.04 -7.16
C GLY A 168 22.69 -23.75 -5.86
N PHE A 169 21.78 -23.17 -5.04
CA PHE A 169 21.32 -23.84 -3.83
C PHE A 169 20.41 -25.03 -4.15
N VAL A 170 19.58 -24.91 -5.18
CA VAL A 170 18.74 -26.02 -5.66
C VAL A 170 19.60 -27.20 -6.13
N ASP A 171 20.70 -26.92 -6.83
CA ASP A 171 21.63 -27.96 -7.30
C ASP A 171 22.27 -28.72 -6.16
N LYS A 172 22.62 -28.04 -5.05
CA LYS A 172 23.15 -28.70 -3.85
C LYS A 172 22.11 -29.65 -3.23
N VAL A 173 20.85 -29.26 -3.15
CA VAL A 173 19.77 -30.10 -2.63
C VAL A 173 19.53 -31.30 -3.56
N THR A 174 19.33 -31.05 -4.84
CA THR A 174 19.05 -32.12 -5.83
C THR A 174 20.21 -33.08 -5.97
N HIS A 175 21.47 -32.60 -5.87
CA HIS A 175 22.63 -33.46 -5.85
C HIS A 175 22.56 -34.47 -4.68
N GLN A 176 22.25 -34.04 -3.47
CA GLN A 176 22.14 -34.93 -2.32
C GLN A 176 20.96 -35.92 -2.47
N LEU A 177 19.85 -35.47 -3.01
CA LEU A 177 18.70 -36.36 -3.28
C LEU A 177 19.03 -37.43 -4.34
N HIS A 178 19.86 -37.11 -5.35
CA HIS A 178 20.29 -38.07 -6.35
C HIS A 178 21.33 -39.09 -5.83
N GLN A 179 22.02 -38.82 -4.71
CA GLN A 179 22.94 -39.76 -4.09
C GLN A 179 22.22 -40.84 -3.25
N ARG A 180 20.93 -40.77 -3.12
CA ARG A 180 20.14 -41.77 -2.39
C ARG A 180 20.19 -43.14 -3.02
N LYS A 181 20.09 -44.17 -2.21
CA LYS A 181 19.99 -45.56 -2.69
C LYS A 181 18.70 -45.80 -3.49
N ASN A 182 17.61 -45.16 -3.06
CA ASN A 182 16.32 -45.23 -3.75
C ASN A 182 16.15 -44.02 -4.67
N LYS A 183 15.62 -44.27 -5.86
CA LYS A 183 15.38 -43.21 -6.82
C LYS A 183 14.29 -42.26 -6.32
N VAL A 184 14.56 -40.96 -6.39
CA VAL A 184 13.63 -39.91 -6.02
C VAL A 184 13.17 -39.16 -7.26
N THR A 185 11.88 -38.87 -7.33
CA THR A 185 11.32 -37.98 -8.37
C THR A 185 11.21 -36.57 -7.79
N ILE A 186 11.78 -35.58 -8.50
CA ILE A 186 11.86 -34.21 -8.02
C ILE A 186 11.03 -33.31 -8.93
N GLN A 187 10.18 -32.49 -8.31
CA GLN A 187 9.42 -31.43 -8.97
C GLN A 187 9.86 -30.08 -8.38
N LEU A 188 10.19 -29.13 -9.27
CA LEU A 188 10.54 -27.78 -8.88
C LEU A 188 9.34 -26.83 -9.06
N PHE A 189 9.13 -25.96 -8.10
CA PHE A 189 8.29 -24.77 -8.22
C PHE A 189 9.13 -23.56 -7.86
N THR A 190 9.47 -22.75 -8.87
CA THR A 190 10.46 -21.65 -8.77
C THR A 190 9.85 -20.26 -8.90
N ASP A 191 8.53 -20.17 -8.96
CA ASP A 191 7.79 -18.92 -9.19
C ASP A 191 7.41 -18.21 -7.89
N VAL A 192 8.11 -18.49 -6.78
CA VAL A 192 7.89 -17.78 -5.53
C VAL A 192 8.50 -16.38 -5.62
N GLU A 193 7.69 -15.37 -5.43
CA GLU A 193 8.08 -13.96 -5.36
C GLU A 193 8.38 -13.53 -3.92
N ALA A 194 9.07 -12.39 -3.72
CA ALA A 194 9.48 -11.89 -2.40
C ALA A 194 8.29 -11.68 -1.43
N ASP A 195 7.14 -11.24 -1.96
CA ASP A 195 5.85 -11.15 -1.25
C ASP A 195 4.86 -12.06 -1.99
N PRO A 196 4.76 -13.35 -1.64
CA PRO A 196 3.96 -14.31 -2.40
C PRO A 196 2.50 -13.92 -2.47
N SER A 197 1.99 -13.77 -3.69
CA SER A 197 0.58 -13.50 -3.93
C SER A 197 -0.29 -14.75 -3.71
N VAL A 198 -1.59 -14.54 -3.51
CA VAL A 198 -2.56 -15.65 -3.44
C VAL A 198 -2.54 -16.49 -4.73
N GLN A 199 -2.30 -15.85 -5.87
CA GLN A 199 -2.19 -16.51 -7.17
C GLN A 199 -0.98 -17.45 -7.22
N THR A 200 0.16 -17.05 -6.66
CA THR A 200 1.35 -17.90 -6.52
C THR A 200 1.07 -19.12 -5.65
N VAL A 201 0.37 -18.91 -4.53
CA VAL A 201 -0.07 -20.02 -3.65
C VAL A 201 -0.97 -21.00 -4.40
N TYR A 202 -1.94 -20.51 -5.20
CA TYR A 202 -2.80 -21.39 -5.98
C TYR A 202 -2.02 -22.20 -7.02
N LYS A 203 -1.11 -21.59 -7.77
CA LYS A 203 -0.25 -22.29 -8.72
C LYS A 203 0.57 -23.41 -8.06
N GLY A 204 1.21 -23.10 -6.93
CA GLY A 204 1.96 -24.09 -6.14
C GLY A 204 1.07 -25.22 -5.64
N THR A 205 -0.15 -24.89 -5.17
CA THR A 205 -1.13 -25.88 -4.68
C THR A 205 -1.60 -26.81 -5.80
N ASP A 206 -1.87 -26.29 -6.99
CA ASP A 206 -2.32 -27.10 -8.13
C ASP A 206 -1.20 -28.04 -8.60
N LEU A 207 0.05 -27.55 -8.63
CA LEU A 207 1.21 -28.39 -8.93
C LEU A 207 1.38 -29.49 -7.86
N MET A 208 1.24 -29.14 -6.60
CA MET A 208 1.31 -30.09 -5.48
C MET A 208 0.21 -31.17 -5.56
N ARG A 209 -1.02 -30.80 -5.89
CA ARG A 209 -2.13 -31.72 -6.09
C ARG A 209 -1.90 -32.68 -7.24
N SER A 210 -1.32 -32.22 -8.34
CA SER A 210 -1.03 -33.06 -9.51
C SER A 210 0.17 -33.99 -9.27
N PHE A 211 1.21 -33.50 -8.64
CA PHE A 211 2.44 -34.26 -8.37
C PHE A 211 2.33 -35.18 -7.16
N GLN A 212 1.55 -34.80 -6.15
CA GLN A 212 1.37 -35.53 -4.87
C GLN A 212 2.71 -35.88 -4.20
N PRO A 213 3.50 -34.87 -3.77
CA PRO A 213 4.74 -35.13 -3.08
C PRO A 213 4.51 -35.73 -1.69
N ASP A 214 5.44 -36.57 -1.26
CA ASP A 214 5.55 -37.04 0.14
C ASP A 214 6.47 -36.13 0.98
N THR A 215 7.30 -35.36 0.31
CA THR A 215 8.28 -34.45 0.93
C THR A 215 8.28 -33.10 0.24
N ILE A 216 8.33 -32.02 1.01
CA ILE A 216 8.40 -30.62 0.53
C ILE A 216 9.60 -29.97 1.18
#